data_928f93d5665fcf0ad9a8364432eba3af
#
_entry.id   928f93d5665fcf0ad9a8364432eba3af
#
_cell.length_a   1.000
_cell.length_b   1.000
_cell.length_c   1.000
_cell.angle_alpha   90.00
_cell.angle_beta   90.00
_cell.angle_gamma   90.00
#
_symmetry.space_group_name_H-M   'P 1'
#
loop_
_entity.id
_entity.type
_entity.pdbx_description
1 polymer ?
#
loop_
_entity_poly.entity_id
_entity_poly.type
_entity_poly.pdbx_seq_one_letter_code
_entity_poly.pdbx_strand_id
1 'polypeptide(L)'
;LEPIDQYRYGVCLFKTKKDKTNCITALEACLGMKTMPIEVFYYLAKANQQSYRFSTAINYYKKYMALCTPHDVKVLNLEQEIKYCQHGIKLVNNPVVLEVYGKKHVDQNAIQNSLMQIESGAKILVITDDMRSSIDKKKEFKSLLFLSPDKNTVLYSSYGEDESNGKDIYQLKKMANGKWSPIPLNITSINTPLDEEYPCLSKDGKTLYFSSKGYENMGGYDIFKSEWNESTQSWLSPVNMGSPINSPFNDIYFLE
;
A
#
# COMPACT_ATOMS: atom_id res chain seq x y z
N LEU A 1 -25.17 27.41 -7.42
CA LEU A 1 -24.87 26.22 -8.23
C LEU A 1 -26.00 25.22 -8.02
N GLU A 2 -26.40 24.52 -9.10
CA GLU A 2 -27.29 23.36 -8.98
C GLU A 2 -26.61 22.27 -8.13
N PRO A 3 -27.37 21.43 -7.38
CA PRO A 3 -26.79 20.41 -6.51
C PRO A 3 -25.78 19.51 -7.23
N ILE A 4 -26.08 19.14 -8.47
CA ILE A 4 -25.21 18.28 -9.28
C ILE A 4 -23.89 18.96 -9.66
N ASP A 5 -23.91 20.27 -9.92
CA ASP A 5 -22.70 21.02 -10.27
C ASP A 5 -21.82 21.23 -9.05
N GLN A 6 -22.43 21.49 -7.89
CA GLN A 6 -21.71 21.58 -6.62
C GLN A 6 -21.03 20.25 -6.28
N TYR A 7 -21.72 19.12 -6.47
CA TYR A 7 -21.15 17.78 -6.32
C TYR A 7 -19.98 17.54 -7.28
N ARG A 8 -20.17 17.82 -8.57
CA ARG A 8 -19.11 17.67 -9.60
C ARG A 8 -17.88 18.50 -9.25
N TYR A 9 -18.07 19.72 -8.80
CA TYR A 9 -16.99 20.59 -8.34
C TYR A 9 -16.23 19.98 -7.17
N GLY A 10 -16.92 19.49 -6.15
CA GLY A 10 -16.31 18.79 -5.01
C GLY A 10 -15.53 17.56 -5.43
N VAL A 11 -16.06 16.73 -6.34
CA VAL A 11 -15.36 15.56 -6.90
C VAL A 11 -14.12 15.96 -7.71
N CYS A 12 -14.18 17.02 -8.50
CA CYS A 12 -13.01 17.56 -9.21
C CYS A 12 -11.91 17.98 -8.24
N LEU A 13 -12.25 18.70 -7.17
CA LEU A 13 -11.29 19.06 -6.12
C LEU A 13 -10.71 17.83 -5.43
N PHE A 14 -11.53 16.80 -5.14
CA PHE A 14 -11.05 15.54 -4.57
C PHE A 14 -9.97 14.90 -5.44
N LYS A 15 -10.19 14.83 -6.76
CA LYS A 15 -9.28 14.19 -7.70
C LYS A 15 -8.01 14.99 -7.99
N THR A 16 -8.07 16.34 -7.93
CA THR A 16 -7.00 17.21 -8.40
C THR A 16 -6.16 17.83 -7.29
N LYS A 17 -6.66 17.91 -6.06
CA LYS A 17 -5.97 18.57 -4.93
C LYS A 17 -5.50 17.58 -3.89
N LYS A 18 -4.27 17.75 -3.41
CA LYS A 18 -3.73 16.97 -2.27
C LYS A 18 -4.42 17.37 -0.97
N ASP A 19 -4.53 18.68 -0.70
CA ASP A 19 -5.34 19.19 0.42
C ASP A 19 -6.83 19.01 0.12
N LYS A 20 -7.51 18.28 0.97
CA LYS A 20 -8.93 17.95 0.84
C LYS A 20 -9.87 18.97 1.51
N THR A 21 -9.36 20.01 2.14
CA THR A 21 -10.18 20.99 2.89
C THR A 21 -11.26 21.61 2.00
N ASN A 22 -10.87 22.15 0.85
CA ASN A 22 -11.82 22.75 -0.10
C ASN A 22 -12.80 21.73 -0.69
N CYS A 23 -12.33 20.49 -0.91
CA CYS A 23 -13.17 19.39 -1.36
C CYS A 23 -14.24 19.06 -0.31
N ILE A 24 -13.86 18.92 0.96
CA ILE A 24 -14.78 18.64 2.07
C ILE A 24 -15.83 19.74 2.15
N THR A 25 -15.42 21.01 2.19
CA THR A 25 -16.33 22.16 2.24
C THR A 25 -17.31 22.17 1.07
N ALA A 26 -16.83 21.91 -0.15
CA ALA A 26 -17.67 21.88 -1.34
C ALA A 26 -18.72 20.75 -1.31
N LEU A 27 -18.31 19.57 -0.84
CA LEU A 27 -19.20 18.41 -0.71
C LEU A 27 -20.17 18.54 0.47
N GLU A 28 -19.75 19.13 1.59
CA GLU A 28 -20.65 19.43 2.73
C GLU A 28 -21.75 20.42 2.37
N ALA A 29 -21.46 21.38 1.48
CA ALA A 29 -22.47 22.28 0.96
C ALA A 29 -23.61 21.57 0.19
N CYS A 30 -23.39 20.33 -0.27
CA CYS A 30 -24.43 19.50 -0.89
C CYS A 30 -25.40 18.89 0.12
N LEU A 31 -25.01 18.73 1.39
CA LEU A 31 -25.75 17.92 2.41
C LEU A 31 -27.11 18.51 2.80
N GLY A 32 -27.56 19.58 2.36
CA GLY A 32 -28.89 20.14 2.60
C GLY A 32 -29.76 20.27 1.37
N MET A 33 -29.27 19.82 0.22
CA MET A 33 -29.93 20.00 -1.06
C MET A 33 -30.93 18.86 -1.35
N LYS A 34 -32.12 19.19 -1.89
CA LYS A 34 -33.21 18.21 -2.12
C LYS A 34 -32.86 17.06 -3.07
N THR A 35 -31.93 17.27 -4.00
CA THR A 35 -31.55 16.31 -5.07
C THR A 35 -30.09 15.94 -5.03
N MET A 36 -29.55 15.79 -3.83
CA MET A 36 -28.15 15.43 -3.61
C MET A 36 -27.85 13.98 -4.06
N PRO A 37 -26.80 13.75 -4.89
CA PRO A 37 -26.33 12.40 -5.17
C PRO A 37 -25.82 11.71 -3.89
N ILE A 38 -26.17 10.43 -3.70
CA ILE A 38 -25.74 9.68 -2.51
C ILE A 38 -24.21 9.52 -2.46
N GLU A 39 -23.52 9.53 -3.58
CA GLU A 39 -22.07 9.46 -3.71
C GLU A 39 -21.33 10.62 -3.01
N VAL A 40 -22.03 11.69 -2.66
CA VAL A 40 -21.48 12.76 -1.80
C VAL A 40 -20.93 12.17 -0.50
N PHE A 41 -21.65 11.22 0.10
CA PHE A 41 -21.20 10.57 1.34
C PHE A 41 -19.92 9.74 1.12
N TYR A 42 -19.80 9.04 -0.01
CA TYR A 42 -18.58 8.30 -0.36
C TYR A 42 -17.37 9.21 -0.50
N TYR A 43 -17.50 10.31 -1.27
CA TYR A 43 -16.39 11.24 -1.46
C TYR A 43 -16.04 12.03 -0.19
N LEU A 44 -17.05 12.36 0.65
CA LEU A 44 -16.80 12.91 1.98
C LEU A 44 -16.04 11.93 2.87
N ALA A 45 -16.41 10.65 2.84
CA ALA A 45 -15.68 9.62 3.59
C ALA A 45 -14.22 9.53 3.14
N LYS A 46 -13.98 9.38 1.83
CA LYS A 46 -12.61 9.32 1.27
C LYS A 46 -11.79 10.58 1.56
N ALA A 47 -12.38 11.77 1.43
CA ALA A 47 -11.68 13.02 1.70
C ALA A 47 -11.31 13.17 3.18
N ASN A 48 -12.22 12.79 4.11
CA ASN A 48 -11.94 12.80 5.53
C ASN A 48 -10.90 11.75 5.93
N GLN A 49 -10.93 10.54 5.35
CA GLN A 49 -9.92 9.50 5.54
C GLN A 49 -8.53 10.02 5.12
N GLN A 50 -8.41 10.59 3.92
CA GLN A 50 -7.16 11.18 3.42
C GLN A 50 -6.68 12.41 4.21
N SER A 51 -7.55 13.00 5.02
CA SER A 51 -7.24 14.10 5.95
C SER A 51 -7.05 13.63 7.39
N TYR A 52 -6.86 12.32 7.61
CA TYR A 52 -6.69 11.70 8.94
C TYR A 52 -7.90 11.90 9.88
N ARG A 53 -9.07 12.30 9.36
CA ARG A 53 -10.33 12.43 10.11
C ARG A 53 -11.11 11.12 10.10
N PHE A 54 -10.51 10.06 10.58
CA PHE A 54 -11.00 8.68 10.44
C PHE A 54 -12.38 8.45 11.04
N SER A 55 -12.68 8.99 12.23
CA SER A 55 -14.00 8.84 12.84
C SER A 55 -15.11 9.46 12.00
N THR A 56 -14.84 10.63 11.40
CA THR A 56 -15.76 11.29 10.48
C THR A 56 -15.93 10.49 9.18
N ALA A 57 -14.81 9.96 8.64
CA ALA A 57 -14.83 9.10 7.47
C ALA A 57 -15.72 7.85 7.68
N ILE A 58 -15.56 7.15 8.81
CA ILE A 58 -16.40 5.99 9.18
C ILE A 58 -17.89 6.36 9.18
N ASN A 59 -18.25 7.51 9.73
CA ASN A 59 -19.65 7.95 9.78
C ASN A 59 -20.22 8.18 8.37
N TYR A 60 -19.44 8.78 7.47
CA TYR A 60 -19.86 9.00 6.08
C TYR A 60 -19.89 7.69 5.26
N TYR A 61 -18.95 6.77 5.46
CA TYR A 61 -19.03 5.43 4.86
C TYR A 61 -20.28 4.68 5.26
N LYS A 62 -20.63 4.68 6.55
CA LYS A 62 -21.87 4.05 7.07
C LYS A 62 -23.12 4.69 6.47
N LYS A 63 -23.16 6.02 6.32
CA LYS A 63 -24.27 6.72 5.65
C LYS A 63 -24.41 6.30 4.19
N TYR A 64 -23.29 6.21 3.46
CA TYR A 64 -23.29 5.74 2.08
C TYR A 64 -23.77 4.28 1.98
N MET A 65 -23.25 3.38 2.82
CA MET A 65 -23.65 1.97 2.87
C MET A 65 -25.13 1.76 3.14
N ALA A 66 -25.76 2.64 3.92
CA ALA A 66 -27.20 2.58 4.21
C ALA A 66 -28.08 2.97 3.01
N LEU A 67 -27.52 3.62 1.98
CA LEU A 67 -28.25 4.16 0.84
C LEU A 67 -27.86 3.50 -0.49
N CYS A 68 -26.65 2.96 -0.60
CA CYS A 68 -26.12 2.33 -1.82
C CYS A 68 -26.58 0.87 -1.96
N THR A 69 -26.33 0.28 -3.13
CA THR A 69 -26.65 -1.13 -3.36
C THR A 69 -25.62 -2.07 -2.71
N PRO A 70 -25.98 -3.35 -2.41
CA PRO A 70 -25.00 -4.35 -1.96
C PRO A 70 -23.84 -4.57 -2.96
N HIS A 71 -24.11 -4.34 -4.25
CA HIS A 71 -23.09 -4.38 -5.29
C HIS A 71 -22.04 -3.28 -5.08
N ASP A 72 -22.48 -2.04 -4.81
CA ASP A 72 -21.58 -0.90 -4.56
C ASP A 72 -20.72 -1.12 -3.31
N VAL A 73 -21.31 -1.68 -2.23
CA VAL A 73 -20.57 -2.04 -1.01
C VAL A 73 -19.39 -2.94 -1.34
N LYS A 74 -19.62 -3.96 -2.18
CA LYS A 74 -18.59 -4.93 -2.58
C LYS A 74 -17.57 -4.32 -3.54
N VAL A 75 -18.03 -3.63 -4.58
CA VAL A 75 -17.14 -3.06 -5.62
C VAL A 75 -16.24 -1.96 -5.04
N LEU A 76 -16.77 -1.11 -4.17
CA LEU A 76 -16.01 -0.04 -3.50
C LEU A 76 -15.28 -0.52 -2.25
N ASN A 77 -15.43 -1.80 -1.88
CA ASN A 77 -14.81 -2.43 -0.72
C ASN A 77 -15.00 -1.64 0.59
N LEU A 78 -16.23 -1.14 0.81
CA LEU A 78 -16.53 -0.17 1.87
C LEU A 78 -16.26 -0.69 3.28
N GLU A 79 -16.47 -1.99 3.52
CA GLU A 79 -16.15 -2.62 4.81
C GLU A 79 -14.66 -2.56 5.12
N GLN A 80 -13.81 -2.78 4.11
CA GLN A 80 -12.36 -2.68 4.25
C GLN A 80 -11.92 -1.24 4.46
N GLU A 81 -12.54 -0.27 3.78
CA GLU A 81 -12.25 1.15 3.99
C GLU A 81 -12.57 1.59 5.44
N ILE A 82 -13.67 1.06 6.02
CA ILE A 82 -13.99 1.29 7.43
C ILE A 82 -12.93 0.67 8.36
N LYS A 83 -12.46 -0.56 8.06
CA LYS A 83 -11.37 -1.19 8.82
C LYS A 83 -10.08 -0.37 8.75
N TYR A 84 -9.70 0.13 7.56
CA TYR A 84 -8.56 1.03 7.41
C TYR A 84 -8.69 2.27 8.30
N CYS A 85 -9.86 2.90 8.35
CA CYS A 85 -10.10 4.03 9.24
C CYS A 85 -9.98 3.63 10.73
N GLN A 86 -10.48 2.46 11.13
CA GLN A 86 -10.37 1.95 12.51
C GLN A 86 -8.93 1.70 12.92
N HIS A 87 -8.12 1.09 12.04
CA HIS A 87 -6.68 0.91 12.27
C HIS A 87 -5.95 2.24 12.27
N GLY A 88 -6.29 3.15 11.34
CA GLY A 88 -5.74 4.49 11.28
C GLY A 88 -5.90 5.27 12.59
N ILE A 89 -7.05 5.17 13.26
CA ILE A 89 -7.25 5.77 14.60
C ILE A 89 -6.20 5.24 15.60
N LYS A 90 -5.95 3.93 15.61
CA LYS A 90 -4.96 3.33 16.53
C LYS A 90 -3.54 3.81 16.22
N LEU A 91 -3.17 3.83 14.92
CA LEU A 91 -1.81 4.17 14.47
C LEU A 91 -1.46 5.65 14.70
N VAL A 92 -2.40 6.57 14.48
CA VAL A 92 -2.14 8.00 14.72
C VAL A 92 -2.13 8.37 16.21
N ASN A 93 -2.78 7.59 17.06
CA ASN A 93 -2.74 7.79 18.51
C ASN A 93 -1.40 7.34 19.14
N ASN A 94 -0.61 6.53 18.42
CA ASN A 94 0.70 6.05 18.84
C ASN A 94 1.74 6.34 17.74
N PRO A 95 2.03 7.62 17.44
CA PRO A 95 2.91 7.96 16.33
C PRO A 95 4.36 7.58 16.64
N VAL A 96 5.07 7.15 15.61
CA VAL A 96 6.53 6.99 15.65
C VAL A 96 7.17 8.37 15.57
N VAL A 97 8.14 8.64 16.44
CA VAL A 97 8.90 9.90 16.38
C VAL A 97 9.93 9.81 15.26
N LEU A 98 9.78 10.66 14.24
CA LEU A 98 10.68 10.75 13.11
C LEU A 98 11.18 12.18 12.92
N GLU A 99 12.43 12.30 12.50
CA GLU A 99 13.00 13.54 11.99
C GLU A 99 13.07 13.50 10.48
N VAL A 100 12.42 14.47 9.81
CA VAL A 100 12.36 14.51 8.34
C VAL A 100 13.41 15.50 7.83
N TYR A 101 14.52 15.00 7.29
CA TYR A 101 15.61 15.83 6.75
C TYR A 101 15.36 16.37 5.35
N GLY A 102 14.43 15.80 4.61
CA GLY A 102 14.11 16.27 3.27
C GLY A 102 12.86 15.62 2.67
N LYS A 103 12.31 16.30 1.68
CA LYS A 103 11.16 15.81 0.90
C LYS A 103 11.35 16.13 -0.57
N LYS A 104 11.21 15.12 -1.43
CA LYS A 104 11.30 15.28 -2.87
C LYS A 104 9.99 14.81 -3.53
N HIS A 105 9.46 15.62 -4.44
CA HIS A 105 8.40 15.21 -5.33
C HIS A 105 9.02 14.62 -6.60
N VAL A 106 8.62 13.42 -6.95
CA VAL A 106 9.03 12.74 -8.19
C VAL A 106 7.80 12.34 -8.98
N ASP A 107 7.91 12.34 -10.30
CA ASP A 107 6.89 11.76 -11.16
C ASP A 107 6.81 10.25 -10.91
N GLN A 108 5.59 9.69 -11.01
CA GLN A 108 5.37 8.25 -10.79
C GLN A 108 6.27 7.39 -11.70
N ASN A 109 6.48 7.80 -12.94
CA ASN A 109 7.33 7.11 -13.89
C ASN A 109 8.83 7.26 -13.57
N ALA A 110 9.22 8.24 -12.75
CA ALA A 110 10.61 8.49 -12.34
C ALA A 110 10.97 7.84 -11.00
N ILE A 111 10.01 7.22 -10.29
CA ILE A 111 10.25 6.55 -9.01
C ILE A 111 11.33 5.47 -9.15
N GLN A 112 11.26 4.65 -10.18
CA GLN A 112 12.26 3.58 -10.45
C GLN A 112 13.69 4.14 -10.54
N ASN A 113 13.88 5.22 -11.30
CA ASN A 113 15.20 5.85 -11.44
C ASN A 113 15.71 6.44 -10.12
N SER A 114 14.78 6.96 -9.29
CA SER A 114 15.13 7.50 -7.97
C SER A 114 15.52 6.40 -6.99
N LEU A 115 14.92 5.21 -7.07
CA LEU A 115 15.21 4.05 -6.24
C LEU A 115 16.49 3.32 -6.65
N MET A 116 16.93 3.44 -7.91
CA MET A 116 18.16 2.81 -8.39
C MET A 116 19.45 3.43 -7.82
N GLN A 117 19.38 4.59 -7.15
CA GLN A 117 20.51 5.32 -6.55
C GLN A 117 20.60 5.07 -5.04
N ILE A 118 20.63 3.82 -4.61
CA ILE A 118 20.70 3.47 -3.18
C ILE A 118 22.19 3.42 -2.75
N GLU A 119 22.54 4.17 -1.72
CA GLU A 119 23.92 4.23 -1.18
C GLU A 119 24.36 2.95 -0.47
N SER A 120 23.42 2.09 -0.05
CA SER A 120 23.70 0.86 0.73
C SER A 120 24.42 -0.24 -0.06
N GLY A 121 24.62 -0.09 -1.36
CA GLY A 121 25.18 -1.14 -2.25
C GLY A 121 24.15 -2.18 -2.71
N ALA A 122 22.93 -2.15 -2.20
CA ALA A 122 21.80 -2.89 -2.75
C ALA A 122 21.39 -2.33 -4.12
N LYS A 123 20.68 -3.12 -4.90
CA LYS A 123 20.16 -2.66 -6.20
C LYS A 123 18.67 -2.97 -6.33
N ILE A 124 17.94 -1.99 -6.84
CA ILE A 124 16.57 -2.18 -7.32
C ILE A 124 16.63 -2.33 -8.84
N LEU A 125 16.14 -3.44 -9.36
CA LEU A 125 16.18 -3.78 -10.78
C LEU A 125 14.79 -4.17 -11.26
N VAL A 126 14.55 -4.10 -12.57
CA VAL A 126 13.31 -4.63 -13.15
C VAL A 126 13.45 -6.14 -13.30
N ILE A 127 12.43 -6.88 -12.91
CA ILE A 127 12.39 -8.34 -13.08
C ILE A 127 12.49 -8.71 -14.57
N THR A 128 13.25 -9.76 -14.88
CA THR A 128 13.39 -10.28 -16.24
C THR A 128 12.26 -11.27 -16.57
N ASP A 129 11.97 -11.46 -17.86
CA ASP A 129 10.82 -12.28 -18.29
C ASP A 129 10.95 -13.77 -17.93
N ASP A 130 12.15 -14.27 -17.74
CA ASP A 130 12.44 -15.64 -17.29
C ASP A 130 12.14 -15.88 -15.80
N MET A 131 12.12 -14.81 -15.01
CA MET A 131 11.76 -14.86 -13.58
C MET A 131 10.26 -14.69 -13.33
N ARG A 132 9.50 -14.26 -14.33
CA ARG A 132 8.05 -14.02 -14.20
C ARG A 132 7.27 -15.32 -14.29
N SER A 133 6.30 -15.51 -13.40
CA SER A 133 5.36 -16.61 -13.46
C SER A 133 4.47 -16.57 -14.72
N SER A 134 3.75 -17.64 -14.99
CA SER A 134 2.76 -17.68 -16.08
C SER A 134 1.66 -16.64 -15.86
N ILE A 135 1.24 -16.44 -14.60
CA ILE A 135 0.22 -15.48 -14.21
C ILE A 135 0.73 -14.04 -14.33
N ASP A 136 1.97 -13.76 -13.91
CA ASP A 136 2.60 -12.45 -14.10
C ASP A 136 2.60 -12.03 -15.57
N LYS A 137 2.93 -12.98 -16.46
CA LYS A 137 2.93 -12.74 -17.91
C LYS A 137 1.51 -12.47 -18.44
N LYS A 138 0.53 -13.26 -18.02
CA LYS A 138 -0.88 -13.11 -18.39
C LYS A 138 -1.46 -11.75 -17.91
N LYS A 139 -1.07 -11.30 -16.71
CA LYS A 139 -1.50 -10.03 -16.13
C LYS A 139 -0.60 -8.85 -16.51
N GLU A 140 0.40 -9.06 -17.37
CA GLU A 140 1.41 -8.07 -17.76
C GLU A 140 2.14 -7.42 -16.57
N PHE A 141 2.17 -8.10 -15.43
CA PHE A 141 2.80 -7.61 -14.22
C PHE A 141 4.32 -7.74 -14.29
N LYS A 142 5.03 -6.65 -14.01
CA LYS A 142 6.49 -6.58 -13.90
C LYS A 142 6.87 -5.94 -12.57
N SER A 143 7.32 -6.77 -11.65
CA SER A 143 7.76 -6.28 -10.35
C SER A 143 9.15 -5.63 -10.43
N LEU A 144 9.48 -4.84 -9.42
CA LEU A 144 10.85 -4.51 -9.13
C LEU A 144 11.42 -5.57 -8.20
N LEU A 145 12.67 -5.98 -8.45
CA LEU A 145 13.40 -6.88 -7.58
C LEU A 145 14.43 -6.12 -6.75
N PHE A 146 14.60 -6.54 -5.51
CA PHE A 146 15.68 -6.12 -4.64
C PHE A 146 16.81 -7.14 -4.71
N LEU A 147 18.02 -6.68 -5.00
CA LEU A 147 19.26 -7.46 -4.90
C LEU A 147 20.03 -6.97 -3.67
N SER A 148 20.31 -7.87 -2.74
CA SER A 148 21.05 -7.56 -1.51
C SER A 148 22.46 -7.02 -1.78
N PRO A 149 23.06 -6.23 -0.84
CA PRO A 149 24.39 -5.66 -1.01
C PRO A 149 25.48 -6.72 -1.27
N ASP A 150 25.38 -7.87 -0.63
CA ASP A 150 26.28 -9.01 -0.79
C ASP A 150 26.05 -9.81 -2.09
N LYS A 151 25.00 -9.45 -2.85
CA LYS A 151 24.55 -10.09 -4.09
C LYS A 151 24.21 -11.59 -3.95
N ASN A 152 23.80 -12.02 -2.76
CA ASN A 152 23.45 -13.41 -2.47
C ASN A 152 21.96 -13.66 -2.31
N THR A 153 21.15 -12.60 -2.19
CA THR A 153 19.70 -12.67 -2.03
C THR A 153 19.00 -11.76 -3.03
N VAL A 154 18.00 -12.31 -3.70
CA VAL A 154 17.02 -11.55 -4.50
C VAL A 154 15.66 -11.68 -3.84
N LEU A 155 14.95 -10.57 -3.71
CA LEU A 155 13.54 -10.52 -3.31
C LEU A 155 12.73 -9.84 -4.39
N TYR A 156 11.53 -10.33 -4.66
CA TYR A 156 10.61 -9.76 -5.65
C TYR A 156 9.18 -10.17 -5.35
N SER A 157 8.22 -9.53 -5.98
CA SER A 157 6.80 -9.87 -5.87
C SER A 157 6.29 -10.53 -7.13
N SER A 158 5.42 -11.52 -6.99
CA SER A 158 4.81 -12.27 -8.09
C SER A 158 3.44 -12.79 -7.67
N TYR A 159 2.54 -12.99 -8.64
CA TYR A 159 1.31 -13.76 -8.43
C TYR A 159 1.56 -15.26 -8.25
N GLY A 160 2.81 -15.73 -8.46
CA GLY A 160 3.13 -17.15 -8.40
C GLY A 160 2.39 -17.95 -9.46
N GLU A 161 2.05 -19.20 -9.12
CA GLU A 161 1.33 -20.12 -10.03
C GLU A 161 -0.14 -20.34 -9.61
N ASP A 162 -0.63 -19.62 -8.58
CA ASP A 162 -1.99 -19.70 -8.06
C ASP A 162 -2.69 -18.33 -8.18
N GLU A 163 -3.74 -18.25 -9.00
CA GLU A 163 -4.53 -17.03 -9.21
C GLU A 163 -5.44 -16.67 -8.02
N SER A 164 -5.60 -17.54 -7.03
CA SER A 164 -6.52 -17.33 -5.90
C SER A 164 -6.00 -16.30 -4.91
N ASN A 165 -4.69 -16.08 -4.88
CA ASN A 165 -4.04 -15.11 -4.00
C ASN A 165 -3.67 -13.82 -4.74
N GLY A 166 -3.35 -12.79 -3.94
CA GLY A 166 -2.71 -11.58 -4.41
C GLY A 166 -1.26 -11.82 -4.87
N LYS A 167 -0.48 -10.76 -4.85
CA LYS A 167 0.97 -10.86 -5.11
C LYS A 167 1.68 -11.22 -3.82
N ASP A 168 2.52 -12.23 -3.88
CA ASP A 168 3.35 -12.74 -2.79
C ASP A 168 4.81 -12.32 -2.94
N ILE A 169 5.54 -12.22 -1.83
CA ILE A 169 6.99 -12.01 -1.84
C ILE A 169 7.70 -13.35 -1.96
N TYR A 170 8.60 -13.41 -2.93
CA TYR A 170 9.46 -14.56 -3.23
C TYR A 170 10.93 -14.21 -3.01
N GLN A 171 11.70 -15.24 -2.62
CA GLN A 171 13.14 -15.14 -2.41
C GLN A 171 13.90 -16.13 -3.29
N LEU A 172 15.00 -15.66 -3.89
CA LEU A 172 16.04 -16.49 -4.47
C LEU A 172 17.34 -16.31 -3.66
N LYS A 173 18.00 -17.42 -3.34
CA LYS A 173 19.33 -17.41 -2.72
C LYS A 173 20.39 -17.94 -3.67
N LYS A 174 21.56 -17.36 -3.61
CA LYS A 174 22.72 -17.84 -4.35
C LYS A 174 23.28 -19.07 -3.64
N MET A 175 23.45 -20.15 -4.39
CA MET A 175 23.99 -21.41 -3.88
C MET A 175 25.53 -21.40 -3.87
N ALA A 176 26.15 -22.35 -3.18
CA ALA A 176 27.61 -22.47 -3.09
C ALA A 176 28.30 -22.62 -4.45
N ASN A 177 27.60 -23.14 -5.48
CA ASN A 177 28.10 -23.22 -6.85
C ASN A 177 28.01 -21.89 -7.65
N GLY A 178 27.59 -20.80 -7.00
CA GLY A 178 27.43 -19.47 -7.59
C GLY A 178 26.16 -19.28 -8.42
N LYS A 179 25.31 -20.29 -8.58
CA LYS A 179 24.01 -20.20 -9.28
C LYS A 179 22.89 -19.82 -8.32
N TRP A 180 21.84 -19.21 -8.82
CA TRP A 180 20.63 -18.96 -8.07
C TRP A 180 19.87 -20.27 -7.79
N SER A 181 19.14 -20.32 -6.69
CA SER A 181 18.22 -21.43 -6.40
C SER A 181 17.26 -21.63 -7.57
N PRO A 182 17.02 -22.88 -8.01
CA PRO A 182 16.22 -23.13 -9.22
C PRO A 182 14.73 -22.85 -9.01
N ILE A 183 14.26 -22.87 -7.76
CA ILE A 183 12.88 -22.64 -7.38
C ILE A 183 12.85 -21.45 -6.41
N PRO A 184 12.09 -20.39 -6.70
CA PRO A 184 11.87 -19.31 -5.77
C PRO A 184 11.13 -19.79 -4.53
N LEU A 185 11.58 -19.35 -3.35
CA LEU A 185 10.92 -19.62 -2.08
C LEU A 185 9.81 -18.59 -1.86
N ASN A 186 8.56 -19.02 -1.79
CA ASN A 186 7.47 -18.19 -1.29
C ASN A 186 7.65 -17.98 0.22
N ILE A 187 7.69 -16.72 0.68
CA ILE A 187 7.88 -16.40 2.10
C ILE A 187 6.53 -16.43 2.82
N THR A 188 5.97 -17.63 2.99
CA THR A 188 4.61 -17.83 3.52
C THR A 188 4.38 -17.26 4.91
N SER A 189 5.44 -17.02 5.70
CA SER A 189 5.33 -16.42 7.05
C SER A 189 4.92 -14.96 7.04
N ILE A 190 5.06 -14.27 5.89
CA ILE A 190 4.72 -12.85 5.73
C ILE A 190 3.72 -12.59 4.60
N ASN A 191 3.43 -13.56 3.77
CA ASN A 191 2.47 -13.41 2.69
C ASN A 191 1.03 -13.65 3.18
N THR A 192 0.08 -12.90 2.63
CA THR A 192 -1.35 -12.96 2.94
C THR A 192 -2.15 -13.27 1.67
N PRO A 193 -3.48 -13.49 1.75
CA PRO A 193 -4.29 -13.60 0.53
C PRO A 193 -4.38 -12.31 -0.32
N LEU A 194 -3.89 -11.17 0.18
CA LEU A 194 -3.85 -9.90 -0.55
C LEU A 194 -2.45 -9.62 -1.12
N ASP A 195 -2.19 -8.39 -1.53
CA ASP A 195 -0.93 -8.05 -2.19
C ASP A 195 0.17 -7.71 -1.17
N GLU A 196 1.32 -8.36 -1.29
CA GLU A 196 2.60 -8.00 -0.67
C GLU A 196 3.60 -7.62 -1.76
N GLU A 197 4.11 -6.37 -1.70
CA GLU A 197 5.02 -5.83 -2.71
C GLU A 197 6.19 -5.05 -2.10
N TYR A 198 7.14 -4.68 -2.95
CA TYR A 198 8.26 -3.78 -2.65
C TYR A 198 9.16 -4.27 -1.51
N PRO A 199 9.60 -5.54 -1.53
CA PRO A 199 10.46 -6.06 -0.48
C PRO A 199 11.87 -5.49 -0.54
N CYS A 200 12.45 -5.20 0.63
CA CYS A 200 13.86 -4.88 0.80
C CYS A 200 14.38 -5.35 2.15
N LEU A 201 15.67 -5.65 2.22
CA LEU A 201 16.33 -6.02 3.47
C LEU A 201 17.08 -4.83 4.05
N SER A 202 17.16 -4.82 5.39
CA SER A 202 18.14 -4.00 6.11
C SER A 202 19.57 -4.34 5.66
N LYS A 203 20.51 -3.44 5.92
CA LYS A 203 21.91 -3.61 5.56
C LYS A 203 22.54 -4.89 6.11
N ASP A 204 22.14 -5.31 7.31
CA ASP A 204 22.61 -6.54 7.95
C ASP A 204 21.82 -7.80 7.53
N GLY A 205 20.78 -7.64 6.70
CA GLY A 205 19.93 -8.71 6.21
C GLY A 205 18.98 -9.34 7.23
N LYS A 206 18.84 -8.75 8.44
CA LYS A 206 18.04 -9.30 9.53
C LYS A 206 16.65 -8.73 9.65
N THR A 207 16.35 -7.64 8.97
CA THR A 207 15.01 -7.04 8.89
C THR A 207 14.56 -7.01 7.45
N LEU A 208 13.36 -7.51 7.21
CA LEU A 208 12.66 -7.42 5.93
C LEU A 208 11.61 -6.31 6.03
N TYR A 209 11.70 -5.34 5.13
CA TYR A 209 10.69 -4.31 4.92
C TYR A 209 9.91 -4.63 3.66
N PHE A 210 8.61 -4.40 3.69
CA PHE A 210 7.73 -4.61 2.53
C PHE A 210 6.44 -3.81 2.67
N SER A 211 5.73 -3.65 1.58
CA SER A 211 4.41 -3.03 1.59
C SER A 211 3.33 -4.08 1.42
N SER A 212 2.28 -4.00 2.22
CA SER A 212 1.17 -4.97 2.19
C SER A 212 -0.19 -4.30 2.22
N LYS A 213 -1.18 -4.97 1.62
CA LYS A 213 -2.61 -4.68 1.78
C LYS A 213 -3.32 -5.63 2.75
N GLY A 214 -2.64 -6.69 3.19
CA GLY A 214 -3.26 -7.82 3.86
C GLY A 214 -3.31 -7.73 5.38
N TYR A 215 -2.60 -6.80 5.99
CA TYR A 215 -2.54 -6.62 7.43
C TYR A 215 -3.41 -5.45 7.93
N GLU A 216 -3.19 -5.03 9.19
CA GLU A 216 -3.85 -3.87 9.76
C GLU A 216 -3.29 -2.56 9.18
N ASN A 217 -3.86 -2.11 8.06
CA ASN A 217 -3.47 -0.92 7.32
C ASN A 217 -4.33 0.29 7.69
N MET A 218 -3.83 1.50 7.44
CA MET A 218 -4.64 2.71 7.50
C MET A 218 -5.03 3.28 6.12
N GLY A 219 -4.50 2.69 5.06
CA GLY A 219 -4.73 3.12 3.68
C GLY A 219 -4.74 1.96 2.70
N GLY A 220 -4.12 2.16 1.56
CA GLY A 220 -3.90 1.13 0.56
C GLY A 220 -2.78 0.17 0.96
N TYR A 221 -1.58 0.37 0.39
CA TYR A 221 -0.37 -0.26 0.90
C TYR A 221 0.16 0.49 2.11
N ASP A 222 0.44 -0.23 3.19
CA ASP A 222 1.23 0.23 4.32
C ASP A 222 2.56 -0.51 4.36
N ILE A 223 3.60 0.14 4.91
CA ILE A 223 4.92 -0.45 5.10
C ILE A 223 4.95 -1.23 6.40
N PHE A 224 5.43 -2.47 6.29
CA PHE A 224 5.63 -3.39 7.41
C PHE A 224 7.10 -3.78 7.52
N LYS A 225 7.51 -4.17 8.71
CA LYS A 225 8.79 -4.82 8.97
C LYS A 225 8.61 -6.17 9.63
N SER A 226 9.49 -7.11 9.30
CA SER A 226 9.59 -8.41 9.95
C SER A 226 11.05 -8.72 10.27
N GLU A 227 11.32 -9.27 11.44
CA GLU A 227 12.66 -9.63 11.89
C GLU A 227 12.93 -11.12 11.63
N TRP A 228 14.17 -11.43 11.24
CA TRP A 228 14.60 -12.81 11.06
C TRP A 228 14.84 -13.49 12.40
N ASN A 229 14.23 -14.64 12.62
CA ASN A 229 14.46 -15.47 13.79
C ASN A 229 15.43 -16.60 13.46
N GLU A 230 16.63 -16.53 14.00
CA GLU A 230 17.70 -17.53 13.79
C GLU A 230 17.33 -18.91 14.33
N SER A 231 16.54 -18.98 15.40
CA SER A 231 16.17 -20.26 16.04
C SER A 231 15.15 -21.04 15.22
N THR A 232 14.20 -20.33 14.58
CA THR A 232 13.14 -20.94 13.77
C THR A 232 13.44 -20.90 12.27
N GLN A 233 14.52 -20.20 11.87
CA GLN A 233 14.89 -19.97 10.47
C GLN A 233 13.73 -19.43 9.64
N SER A 234 12.99 -18.47 10.21
CA SER A 234 11.82 -17.86 9.59
C SER A 234 11.66 -16.38 9.95
N TRP A 235 10.93 -15.65 9.14
CA TRP A 235 10.52 -14.28 9.45
C TRP A 235 9.44 -14.30 10.53
N LEU A 236 9.55 -13.42 11.52
CA LEU A 236 8.54 -13.20 12.56
C LEU A 236 7.29 -12.53 11.98
N SER A 237 6.22 -12.49 12.76
CA SER A 237 4.99 -11.80 12.39
C SER A 237 5.28 -10.32 12.08
N PRO A 238 4.81 -9.81 10.92
CA PRO A 238 5.07 -8.44 10.53
C PRO A 238 4.44 -7.40 11.45
N VAL A 239 5.12 -6.28 11.61
CA VAL A 239 4.68 -5.14 12.40
C VAL A 239 4.51 -3.93 11.49
N ASN A 240 3.33 -3.29 11.53
CA ASN A 240 3.07 -2.02 10.83
C ASN A 240 4.01 -0.94 11.34
N MET A 241 4.69 -0.21 10.46
CA MET A 241 5.65 0.81 10.85
C MET A 241 5.02 2.09 11.40
N GLY A 242 3.70 2.18 11.39
CA GLY A 242 2.94 3.24 12.04
C GLY A 242 2.99 4.60 11.35
N SER A 243 2.25 5.55 11.92
CA SER A 243 2.29 6.94 11.48
C SER A 243 3.52 7.65 12.08
N PRO A 244 4.23 8.52 11.34
CA PRO A 244 3.92 9.07 10.02
C PRO A 244 4.60 8.34 8.84
N ILE A 245 5.20 7.16 9.06
CA ILE A 245 5.76 6.36 7.95
C ILE A 245 4.62 5.93 7.04
N ASN A 246 3.57 5.38 7.63
CA ASN A 246 2.34 5.02 6.93
C ASN A 246 1.30 6.13 6.98
N SER A 247 0.49 6.21 5.94
CA SER A 247 -0.51 7.25 5.68
C SER A 247 -1.81 6.64 5.14
N PRO A 248 -2.92 7.42 5.00
CA PRO A 248 -4.13 6.94 4.33
C PRO A 248 -4.00 6.71 2.80
N PHE A 249 -2.79 6.76 2.26
CA PHE A 249 -2.48 6.54 0.86
C PHE A 249 -1.77 5.19 0.65
N ASN A 250 -1.12 5.01 -0.50
CA ASN A 250 -0.20 3.89 -0.71
C ASN A 250 1.20 4.32 -0.26
N ASP A 251 1.71 3.68 0.75
CA ASP A 251 3.07 3.84 1.24
C ASP A 251 3.89 2.65 0.76
N ILE A 252 4.89 2.94 -0.06
CA ILE A 252 5.66 1.92 -0.76
C ILE A 252 7.16 2.21 -0.66
N TYR A 253 7.94 1.17 -0.58
CA TYR A 253 9.39 1.19 -0.42
C TYR A 253 9.86 1.87 0.88
N PHE A 254 10.49 1.09 1.72
CA PHE A 254 11.30 1.56 2.83
C PHE A 254 12.73 1.07 2.63
N LEU A 255 13.67 1.99 2.55
CA LEU A 255 15.09 1.72 2.34
C LEU A 255 15.86 2.30 3.52
N GLU A 256 16.68 1.47 4.15
CA GLU A 256 17.54 1.82 5.27
C GLU A 256 18.94 2.25 4.82
#